data_a1aafbc233f46da31cd0d8bdd0685c81
#
_entry.id   a1aafbc233f46da31cd0d8bdd0685c81
#
_cell.length_a   1.000
_cell.length_b   1.000
_cell.length_c   1.000
_cell.angle_alpha   90.00
_cell.angle_beta   90.00
_cell.angle_gamma   90.00
#
_symmetry.space_group_name_H-M   'P 1'
#
loop_
_entity.id
_entity.type
_entity.pdbx_description
1 polymer ?
#
loop_
_entity_poly.entity_id
_entity_poly.type
_entity_poly.pdbx_seq_one_letter_code
_entity_poly.pdbx_strand_id
1 'polypeptide(L)'
;MNNIGEPNKLFRILENGLIKEIPLDVGLEPDGYGTGAAVADIDNDGVLELLVSHGESWDQPLSLYKAKVDPDNKYLRIKPLNQYGAPARGATVTLISNLRKHSKTIDSGSGYLCQMEPVAHYGIRKNEKDIKIQIKWTNGKTKTISVKELNQTITLNQ
;
A
#
# COMPACT_ATOMS: atom_id res chain seq x y z
N MET A 1 -7.56 6.06 -9.68
CA MET A 1 -8.62 7.08 -9.66
C MET A 1 -9.85 6.44 -10.29
N ASN A 2 -10.92 6.36 -9.53
CA ASN A 2 -12.19 5.82 -10.02
C ASN A 2 -13.00 6.93 -10.65
N ASN A 3 -13.69 6.63 -11.74
CA ASN A 3 -14.51 7.57 -12.48
C ASN A 3 -15.93 7.02 -12.65
N ILE A 4 -16.90 7.89 -12.59
CA ILE A 4 -18.30 7.57 -12.86
C ILE A 4 -18.58 7.85 -14.34
N GLY A 5 -18.97 6.80 -15.09
CA GLY A 5 -19.28 6.90 -16.51
C GLY A 5 -18.10 7.05 -17.46
N GLU A 6 -16.86 6.87 -16.94
CA GLU A 6 -15.64 6.84 -17.73
C GLU A 6 -14.70 5.77 -17.20
N PRO A 7 -13.72 5.27 -17.99
CA PRO A 7 -12.74 4.30 -17.54
C PRO A 7 -11.95 4.79 -16.34
N ASN A 8 -11.66 3.90 -15.40
CA ASN A 8 -10.79 4.18 -14.28
C ASN A 8 -9.36 4.45 -14.74
N LYS A 9 -8.62 5.26 -13.99
CA LYS A 9 -7.26 5.65 -14.32
C LYS A 9 -6.27 5.21 -13.25
N LEU A 10 -5.15 4.65 -13.69
CA LEU A 10 -4.02 4.30 -12.83
C LEU A 10 -2.87 5.29 -13.08
N PHE A 11 -2.31 5.83 -12.00
CA PHE A 11 -1.21 6.78 -12.07
C PHE A 11 0.02 6.24 -11.34
N ARG A 12 1.17 6.45 -11.93
CA ARG A 12 2.46 6.19 -11.30
C ARG A 12 3.14 7.50 -10.93
N ILE A 13 3.59 7.58 -9.68
CA ILE A 13 4.44 8.66 -9.23
C ILE A 13 5.90 8.26 -9.51
N LEU A 14 6.59 9.04 -10.33
CA LEU A 14 7.99 8.83 -10.69
C LEU A 14 8.92 9.37 -9.59
N GLU A 15 10.20 8.97 -9.61
CA GLU A 15 11.21 9.38 -8.61
C GLU A 15 11.42 10.90 -8.57
N ASN A 16 11.22 11.59 -9.68
CA ASN A 16 11.28 13.06 -9.78
C ASN A 16 9.97 13.77 -9.35
N GLY A 17 8.99 13.02 -8.81
CA GLY A 17 7.70 13.54 -8.37
C GLY A 17 6.67 13.76 -9.49
N LEU A 18 7.02 13.53 -10.75
CA LEU A 18 6.05 13.61 -11.85
C LEU A 18 5.05 12.45 -11.77
N ILE A 19 3.81 12.76 -12.11
CA ILE A 19 2.72 11.78 -12.20
C ILE A 19 2.54 11.39 -13.66
N LYS A 20 2.59 10.08 -13.93
CA LYS A 20 2.36 9.53 -15.27
C LYS A 20 1.16 8.59 -15.22
N GLU A 21 0.20 8.79 -16.11
CA GLU A 21 -0.87 7.82 -16.34
C GLU A 21 -0.29 6.54 -16.93
N ILE A 22 -0.69 5.40 -16.36
CA ILE A 22 -0.35 4.08 -16.89
C ILE A 22 -1.60 3.58 -17.60
N PRO A 23 -1.51 3.24 -18.89
CA PRO A 23 -2.63 2.63 -19.58
C PRO A 23 -3.04 1.34 -18.85
N LEU A 24 -4.30 1.25 -18.47
CA LEU A 24 -4.90 -0.03 -18.10
C LEU A 24 -5.11 -0.79 -19.40
N ASP A 25 -4.70 -2.06 -19.43
CA ASP A 25 -4.95 -2.89 -20.61
C ASP A 25 -6.45 -2.93 -20.90
N VAL A 26 -6.78 -2.76 -22.17
CA VAL A 26 -8.16 -2.71 -22.64
C VAL A 26 -8.91 -3.96 -22.19
N GLY A 27 -10.00 -3.77 -21.45
CA GLY A 27 -10.84 -4.85 -20.95
C GLY A 27 -10.61 -5.24 -19.49
N LEU A 28 -9.66 -4.63 -18.78
CA LEU A 28 -9.48 -4.86 -17.34
C LEU A 28 -10.53 -4.14 -16.50
N GLU A 29 -11.03 -3.01 -16.97
CA GLU A 29 -12.11 -2.29 -16.30
C GLU A 29 -13.30 -2.15 -17.26
N PRO A 30 -14.43 -2.80 -16.96
CA PRO A 30 -15.64 -2.58 -17.74
C PRO A 30 -16.08 -1.12 -17.62
N ASP A 31 -16.79 -0.64 -18.63
CA ASP A 31 -17.49 0.64 -18.57
C ASP A 31 -18.43 0.59 -17.37
N GLY A 32 -18.02 1.18 -16.27
CA GLY A 32 -18.71 1.08 -15.00
C GLY A 32 -18.58 2.34 -14.16
N TYR A 33 -19.36 2.38 -13.11
CA TYR A 33 -19.32 3.47 -12.14
C TYR A 33 -18.38 3.07 -11.00
N GLY A 34 -17.07 3.24 -11.19
CA GLY A 34 -16.08 2.98 -10.17
C GLY A 34 -16.27 3.88 -8.95
N THR A 35 -16.53 3.29 -7.78
CA THR A 35 -16.81 4.03 -6.55
C THR A 35 -15.64 4.04 -5.59
N GLY A 36 -15.04 2.91 -5.29
CA GLY A 36 -13.95 2.82 -4.33
C GLY A 36 -12.82 1.90 -4.79
N ALA A 37 -11.62 2.14 -4.25
CA ALA A 37 -10.48 1.28 -4.49
C ALA A 37 -9.68 1.07 -3.20
N ALA A 38 -9.31 -0.16 -2.92
CA ALA A 38 -8.47 -0.53 -1.79
C ALA A 38 -7.35 -1.47 -2.24
N VAL A 39 -6.21 -1.38 -1.56
CA VAL A 39 -5.08 -2.30 -1.78
C VAL A 39 -4.77 -3.04 -0.51
N ALA A 40 -4.52 -4.34 -0.63
CA ALA A 40 -4.06 -5.21 0.45
C ALA A 40 -3.27 -6.39 -0.14
N ASP A 41 -2.48 -7.02 0.69
CA ASP A 41 -1.87 -8.32 0.41
C ASP A 41 -2.79 -9.39 0.98
N ILE A 42 -3.75 -9.84 0.16
CA ILE A 42 -4.89 -10.66 0.58
C ILE A 42 -4.48 -12.11 0.84
N ASP A 43 -3.59 -12.64 0.02
CA ASP A 43 -3.10 -14.03 0.13
C ASP A 43 -1.77 -14.14 0.88
N ASN A 44 -1.21 -13.02 1.38
CA ASN A 44 0.03 -12.91 2.14
C ASN A 44 1.28 -13.37 1.39
N ASP A 45 1.30 -13.21 0.07
CA ASP A 45 2.48 -13.52 -0.75
C ASP A 45 3.42 -12.32 -0.95
N GLY A 46 3.03 -11.14 -0.43
CA GLY A 46 3.81 -9.91 -0.49
C GLY A 46 3.57 -9.09 -1.74
N VAL A 47 2.68 -9.51 -2.63
CA VAL A 47 2.20 -8.72 -3.76
C VAL A 47 0.88 -8.09 -3.38
N LEU A 48 0.73 -6.79 -3.63
CA LEU A 48 -0.53 -6.12 -3.35
C LEU A 48 -1.56 -6.41 -4.42
N GLU A 49 -2.75 -6.81 -4.00
CA GLU A 49 -3.95 -6.83 -4.82
C GLU A 49 -4.66 -5.47 -4.76
N LEU A 50 -5.30 -5.12 -5.87
CA LEU A 50 -6.17 -3.96 -5.99
C LEU A 50 -7.61 -4.44 -6.12
N LEU A 51 -8.44 -4.11 -5.14
CA LEU A 51 -9.88 -4.29 -5.18
C LEU A 51 -10.53 -2.99 -5.63
N VAL A 52 -11.38 -3.07 -6.65
CA VAL A 52 -12.17 -1.93 -7.16
C VAL A 52 -13.65 -2.27 -7.01
N SER A 53 -14.39 -1.39 -6.36
CA SER A 53 -15.83 -1.47 -6.25
C SER A 53 -16.50 -0.61 -7.32
N HIS A 54 -17.63 -1.10 -7.83
CA HIS A 54 -18.47 -0.42 -8.81
C HIS A 54 -19.91 -0.38 -8.32
N GLY A 55 -20.76 0.44 -8.94
CA GLY A 55 -22.19 0.37 -8.74
C GLY A 55 -22.71 1.17 -7.56
N GLU A 56 -22.71 2.49 -7.66
CA GLU A 56 -23.36 3.34 -6.66
C GLU A 56 -24.89 3.29 -6.74
N SER A 57 -25.45 3.02 -7.93
CA SER A 57 -26.88 3.08 -8.20
C SER A 57 -27.53 1.75 -8.57
N TRP A 58 -26.74 0.72 -8.88
CA TRP A 58 -27.19 -0.64 -9.20
C TRP A 58 -26.07 -1.66 -9.01
N ASP A 59 -26.43 -2.93 -8.96
CA ASP A 59 -25.48 -4.03 -8.76
C ASP A 59 -24.48 -4.12 -9.91
N GLN A 60 -23.18 -4.01 -9.58
CA GLN A 60 -22.06 -4.20 -10.48
C GLN A 60 -21.02 -5.13 -9.84
N PRO A 61 -20.23 -5.86 -10.63
CA PRO A 61 -19.23 -6.77 -10.10
C PRO A 61 -18.09 -6.01 -9.39
N LEU A 62 -17.48 -6.67 -8.41
CA LEU A 62 -16.19 -6.24 -7.87
C LEU A 62 -15.07 -6.71 -8.80
N SER A 63 -14.08 -5.86 -9.01
CA SER A 63 -12.87 -6.21 -9.75
C SER A 63 -11.70 -6.41 -8.80
N LEU A 64 -11.00 -7.52 -8.93
CA LEU A 64 -9.79 -7.82 -8.17
C LEU A 64 -8.62 -8.01 -9.12
N TYR A 65 -7.59 -7.20 -8.95
CA TYR A 65 -6.39 -7.22 -9.78
C TYR A 65 -5.17 -7.57 -8.94
N LYS A 66 -4.31 -8.43 -9.48
CA LYS A 66 -3.00 -8.74 -8.91
C LYS A 66 -1.90 -8.26 -9.84
N ALA A 67 -0.93 -7.54 -9.29
CA ALA A 67 0.21 -7.07 -10.06
C ALA A 67 1.13 -8.23 -10.47
N LYS A 68 1.60 -8.20 -11.73
CA LYS A 68 2.73 -9.02 -12.14
C LYS A 68 4.01 -8.40 -11.62
N VAL A 69 4.69 -9.07 -10.72
CA VAL A 69 5.95 -8.59 -10.12
C VAL A 69 7.11 -9.50 -10.51
N ASP A 70 8.31 -8.93 -10.49
CA ASP A 70 9.55 -9.69 -10.64
C ASP A 70 9.69 -10.63 -9.43
N PRO A 71 9.86 -11.95 -9.62
CA PRO A 71 10.00 -12.92 -8.54
C PRO A 71 11.23 -12.68 -7.64
N ASP A 72 12.22 -11.94 -8.13
CA ASP A 72 13.40 -11.56 -7.36
C ASP A 72 13.12 -10.40 -6.38
N ASN A 73 12.02 -9.67 -6.55
CA ASN A 73 11.62 -8.62 -5.62
C ASN A 73 11.24 -9.22 -4.27
N LYS A 74 11.65 -8.54 -3.23
CA LYS A 74 11.31 -8.87 -1.84
C LYS A 74 10.32 -7.84 -1.30
N TYR A 75 9.75 -8.15 -0.15
CA TYR A 75 8.83 -7.22 0.50
C TYR A 75 9.08 -7.14 2.01
N LEU A 76 8.51 -6.11 2.59
CA LEU A 76 8.47 -5.92 4.03
C LEU A 76 7.15 -5.24 4.41
N ARG A 77 6.40 -5.84 5.32
CA ARG A 77 5.16 -5.30 5.85
C ARG A 77 5.36 -4.92 7.31
N ILE A 78 5.03 -3.69 7.67
CA ILE A 78 5.18 -3.17 9.02
C ILE A 78 3.83 -2.84 9.59
N LYS A 79 3.47 -3.52 10.68
CA LYS A 79 2.22 -3.34 11.42
C LYS A 79 2.50 -2.67 12.76
N PRO A 80 2.50 -1.33 12.84
CA PRO A 80 2.67 -0.64 14.11
C PRO A 80 1.40 -0.73 14.94
N LEU A 81 1.56 -1.04 16.22
CA LEU A 81 0.49 -1.03 17.20
C LEU A 81 0.69 0.10 18.20
N ASN A 82 -0.40 0.60 18.75
CA ASN A 82 -0.38 1.55 19.84
C ASN A 82 -0.19 0.82 21.19
N GLN A 83 -0.17 1.57 22.28
CA GLN A 83 0.01 1.04 23.64
C GLN A 83 -1.09 0.06 24.09
N TYR A 84 -2.22 0.01 23.39
CA TYR A 84 -3.33 -0.90 23.68
C TYR A 84 -3.40 -2.11 22.74
N GLY A 85 -2.40 -2.28 21.87
CA GLY A 85 -2.35 -3.38 20.91
C GLY A 85 -3.23 -3.19 19.68
N ALA A 86 -3.85 -2.02 19.51
CA ALA A 86 -4.62 -1.68 18.31
C ALA A 86 -3.73 -1.06 17.22
N PRO A 87 -4.14 -1.07 15.93
CA PRO A 87 -3.40 -0.41 14.87
C PRO A 87 -3.10 1.05 15.19
N ALA A 88 -1.84 1.44 15.06
CA ALA A 88 -1.36 2.79 15.39
C ALA A 88 -1.69 3.78 14.28
N ARG A 89 -2.96 4.12 14.11
CA ARG A 89 -3.40 5.10 13.10
C ARG A 89 -2.76 6.46 13.35
N GLY A 90 -2.32 7.14 12.28
CA GLY A 90 -1.54 8.37 12.32
C GLY A 90 -0.04 8.17 12.57
N ALA A 91 0.40 6.96 12.90
CA ALA A 91 1.83 6.68 13.00
C ALA A 91 2.49 6.75 11.62
N THR A 92 3.72 7.27 11.58
CA THR A 92 4.54 7.30 10.38
C THR A 92 5.58 6.18 10.45
N VAL A 93 5.59 5.33 9.45
CA VAL A 93 6.60 4.29 9.24
C VAL A 93 7.54 4.75 8.15
N THR A 94 8.85 4.71 8.40
CA THR A 94 9.87 5.11 7.43
C THR A 94 10.83 3.96 7.18
N LEU A 95 10.90 3.52 5.94
CA LEU A 95 11.96 2.65 5.46
C LEU A 95 13.18 3.52 5.12
N ILE A 96 14.33 3.10 5.63
CA ILE A 96 15.64 3.73 5.38
C ILE A 96 16.57 2.63 4.86
N SER A 97 17.19 2.86 3.73
CA SER A 97 18.14 1.95 3.11
C SER A 97 19.30 2.71 2.47
N ASN A 98 20.24 1.97 1.87
CA ASN A 98 21.30 2.56 1.06
C ASN A 98 20.81 3.29 -0.20
N LEU A 99 19.57 3.02 -0.66
CA LEU A 99 19.03 3.58 -1.89
C LEU A 99 18.01 4.69 -1.67
N ARG A 100 17.28 4.67 -0.55
CA ARG A 100 16.16 5.59 -0.34
C ARG A 100 15.76 5.74 1.12
N LYS A 101 15.01 6.81 1.34
CA LYS A 101 14.20 7.01 2.54
C LYS A 101 12.76 7.21 2.08
N HIS A 102 11.85 6.33 2.54
CA HIS A 102 10.46 6.33 2.10
C HIS A 102 9.53 6.19 3.30
N SER A 103 8.68 7.17 3.51
CA SER A 103 7.72 7.20 4.63
C SER A 103 6.30 6.92 4.16
N LYS A 104 5.58 6.16 4.99
CA LYS A 104 4.13 5.91 4.86
C LYS A 104 3.46 6.21 6.18
N THR A 105 2.29 6.80 6.12
CA THR A 105 1.44 7.02 7.30
C THR A 105 0.40 5.91 7.37
N ILE A 106 0.18 5.37 8.56
CA ILE A 106 -0.94 4.46 8.82
C ILE A 106 -2.20 5.29 8.90
N ASP A 107 -2.99 5.28 7.84
CA ASP A 107 -4.19 6.10 7.76
C ASP A 107 -5.40 5.48 8.46
N SER A 108 -6.47 6.24 8.54
CA SER A 108 -7.75 5.83 9.14
C SER A 108 -8.83 5.51 8.11
N GLY A 109 -8.53 5.72 6.84
CA GLY A 109 -9.41 5.49 5.71
C GLY A 109 -8.89 6.22 4.49
N SER A 110 -8.78 5.52 3.37
CA SER A 110 -8.26 6.05 2.11
C SER A 110 -9.27 5.78 1.01
N GLY A 111 -9.56 6.81 0.21
CA GLY A 111 -10.52 6.71 -0.86
C GLY A 111 -11.97 6.82 -0.40
N TYR A 112 -12.87 6.74 -1.35
CA TYR A 112 -14.31 6.87 -1.11
C TYR A 112 -14.87 5.55 -0.58
N LEU A 113 -15.48 5.59 0.62
CA LEU A 113 -16.09 4.44 1.31
C LEU A 113 -15.16 3.22 1.46
N CYS A 114 -13.84 3.44 1.48
CA CYS A 114 -12.83 2.39 1.58
C CYS A 114 -11.96 2.58 2.81
N GLN A 115 -11.41 1.47 3.29
CA GLN A 115 -10.37 1.46 4.29
C GLN A 115 -9.30 0.44 3.90
N MET A 116 -8.07 0.90 3.79
CA MET A 116 -6.94 0.03 3.54
C MET A 116 -6.47 -0.69 4.81
N GLU A 117 -5.73 -1.76 4.62
CA GLU A 117 -5.05 -2.44 5.71
C GLU A 117 -4.12 -1.48 6.46
N PRO A 118 -4.15 -1.45 7.81
CA PRO A 118 -3.32 -0.54 8.61
C PRO A 118 -1.86 -1.03 8.69
N VAL A 119 -1.23 -1.22 7.55
CA VAL A 119 0.11 -1.76 7.34
C VAL A 119 0.90 -0.88 6.39
N ALA A 120 2.15 -0.58 6.72
CA ALA A 120 3.06 0.03 5.78
C ALA A 120 3.77 -1.08 4.97
N HIS A 121 3.37 -1.25 3.73
CA HIS A 121 3.94 -2.22 2.81
C HIS A 121 5.05 -1.59 1.95
N TYR A 122 6.19 -2.27 1.85
CA TYR A 122 7.35 -1.84 1.05
C TYR A 122 7.82 -2.98 0.15
N GLY A 123 7.81 -2.76 -1.15
CA GLY A 123 8.59 -3.59 -2.07
C GLY A 123 10.08 -3.25 -1.92
N ILE A 124 10.95 -4.25 -1.85
CA ILE A 124 12.39 -4.11 -1.66
C ILE A 124 13.10 -4.54 -2.94
N ARG A 125 13.94 -3.66 -3.46
CA ARG A 125 14.70 -3.90 -4.69
C ARG A 125 15.86 -4.88 -4.42
N LYS A 126 16.28 -5.63 -5.43
CA LYS A 126 17.37 -6.64 -5.34
C LYS A 126 18.68 -6.10 -4.77
N ASN A 127 19.01 -4.84 -5.05
CA ASN A 127 20.25 -4.18 -4.60
C ASN A 127 20.06 -3.28 -3.38
N GLU A 128 18.89 -3.30 -2.75
CA GLU A 128 18.56 -2.52 -1.57
C GLU A 128 19.07 -3.23 -0.31
N LYS A 129 19.91 -2.53 0.46
CA LYS A 129 20.63 -3.08 1.62
C LYS A 129 20.54 -2.13 2.82
N ASP A 130 21.06 -2.56 3.96
CA ASP A 130 21.14 -1.77 5.20
C ASP A 130 19.77 -1.26 5.65
N ILE A 131 18.76 -2.14 5.54
CA ILE A 131 17.38 -1.77 5.75
C ILE A 131 17.11 -1.54 7.22
N LYS A 132 16.60 -0.34 7.51
CA LYS A 132 16.10 0.05 8.83
C LYS A 132 14.66 0.52 8.70
N ILE A 133 13.87 0.22 9.71
CA ILE A 133 12.52 0.72 9.86
C ILE A 133 12.47 1.63 11.07
N GLN A 134 12.04 2.85 10.84
CA GLN A 134 11.76 3.82 11.90
C GLN A 134 10.25 4.03 11.99
N ILE A 135 9.70 3.91 13.19
CA ILE A 135 8.31 4.26 13.47
C ILE A 135 8.30 5.47 14.36
N LYS A 136 7.43 6.43 14.01
CA LYS A 136 7.08 7.58 14.84
C LYS A 136 5.59 7.51 15.13
N TRP A 137 5.23 7.28 16.38
CA TRP A 137 3.83 7.28 16.84
C TRP A 137 3.32 8.71 17.05
N THR A 138 2.01 8.86 17.08
CA THR A 138 1.33 10.17 17.25
C THR A 138 1.64 10.88 18.56
N ASN A 139 2.02 10.13 19.60
CA ASN A 139 2.47 10.70 20.88
C ASN A 139 3.94 11.15 20.89
N GLY A 140 4.62 11.10 19.73
CA GLY A 140 6.00 11.53 19.58
C GLY A 140 7.05 10.45 19.88
N LYS A 141 6.68 9.29 20.46
CA LYS A 141 7.62 8.19 20.63
C LYS A 141 8.15 7.70 19.29
N THR A 142 9.41 7.30 19.25
CA THR A 142 10.05 6.74 18.06
C THR A 142 10.76 5.44 18.40
N LYS A 143 10.79 4.53 17.43
CA LYS A 143 11.55 3.28 17.51
C LYS A 143 12.20 3.01 16.16
N THR A 144 13.47 2.59 16.18
CA THR A 144 14.19 2.19 14.97
C THR A 144 14.71 0.78 15.15
N ILE A 145 14.50 -0.06 14.15
CA ILE A 145 15.01 -1.42 14.10
C ILE A 145 15.81 -1.63 12.81
N SER A 146 16.84 -2.48 12.87
CA SER A 146 17.51 -2.99 11.67
C SER A 146 16.83 -4.29 11.24
N VAL A 147 16.56 -4.42 9.95
CA VAL A 147 15.89 -5.59 9.37
C VAL A 147 16.91 -6.44 8.63
N LYS A 148 17.03 -7.71 9.02
CA LYS A 148 17.93 -8.69 8.40
C LYS A 148 17.19 -9.61 7.42
N GLU A 149 15.98 -9.99 7.78
CA GLU A 149 15.15 -10.90 6.99
C GLU A 149 14.04 -10.13 6.28
N LEU A 150 13.79 -10.49 5.04
CA LEU A 150 12.74 -9.91 4.20
C LEU A 150 11.60 -10.92 4.00
N ASN A 151 10.61 -10.55 3.21
CA ASN A 151 9.42 -11.36 2.94
C ASN A 151 8.65 -11.72 4.22
N GLN A 152 8.42 -10.74 5.06
CA GLN A 152 7.73 -10.93 6.33
C GLN A 152 6.90 -9.71 6.75
N THR A 153 5.99 -9.96 7.68
CA THR A 153 5.27 -8.92 8.42
C THR A 153 5.90 -8.76 9.80
N ILE A 154 6.33 -7.55 10.13
CA ILE A 154 6.88 -7.20 11.45
C ILE A 154 5.83 -6.38 12.21
N THR A 155 5.38 -6.92 13.34
CA THR A 155 4.50 -6.19 14.27
C THR A 155 5.35 -5.51 15.34
N LEU A 156 5.13 -4.22 15.54
CA LEU A 156 5.89 -3.41 16.49
C LEU A 156 4.95 -2.65 17.43
N ASN A 157 5.07 -2.94 18.70
CA ASN A 157 4.35 -2.25 19.77
C ASN A 157 5.06 -0.93 20.12
N GLN A 158 4.24 0.04 20.55
CA GLN A 158 4.67 1.35 21.02
C GLN A 158 5.47 1.27 22.32
#